data_e1ce0900e319c01439363ee1027d193b
#
_entry.id   e1ce0900e319c01439363ee1027d193b
#
_cell.length_a   1.000
_cell.length_b   1.000
_cell.length_c   1.000
_cell.angle_alpha   90.00
_cell.angle_beta   90.00
_cell.angle_gamma   90.00
#
_symmetry.space_group_name_H-M   'P 1'
#
loop_
_entity.id
_entity.type
_entity.pdbx_description
1 polymer ?
#
loop_
_entity_poly.entity_id
_entity_poly.type
_entity_poly.pdbx_seq_one_letter_code
_entity_poly.pdbx_strand_id
1 'polypeptide(L)'
;MDSKMNICIQGLKKFQEIKIILETNCFYNINAPMNWSENTVWQSEAIFLSDSNGTISLKNSPSKGGDYIGIRDMGLFESLKAVSIVNKKHIGDLKKLPLNDVVSYKISVLSDGKLLAETTFNRFYKNCNINHYDILRDSWQGRLFYDGDKNKKPAIIVLSGSDGGIEKAQNIAMMLSNHGFVTLAISYFGMNNQKSSLDRIPLENIEEALKYIQKLTFVDSAKIGIYGRSKGAEYSLTFLTKYDGIKCAVLNSPSDRVYEGLKGKRNSKHSSWTYGGKEISYKPFKIREFIMNMLMKKSSIDDSGVMDIEHVTCPLLLITSIKDEIWDSYSASINIMTKAKSYEKSIVLTTELGHMNTISYLPNPRYNKYKTDKIYYEAVLSWENTLSWFINYLKNI
;
A
#
# COMPACT_ATOMS: atom_id res chain seq x y z
N MET A 1 -10.27 7.18 3.36
CA MET A 1 -10.07 5.80 3.90
C MET A 1 -9.12 5.76 5.09
N ASP A 2 -8.09 6.58 5.15
CA ASP A 2 -7.10 6.66 6.24
C ASP A 2 -7.49 7.55 7.45
N SER A 3 -8.71 8.05 7.48
CA SER A 3 -9.25 8.78 8.63
C SER A 3 -10.11 7.88 9.51
N LYS A 4 -10.11 8.16 10.81
CA LYS A 4 -10.97 7.49 11.77
C LYS A 4 -12.44 7.87 11.60
N MET A 5 -13.31 6.91 11.89
CA MET A 5 -14.76 7.11 11.91
C MET A 5 -15.25 7.21 13.35
N ASN A 6 -16.16 8.14 13.61
CA ASN A 6 -16.85 8.21 14.91
C ASN A 6 -18.25 7.60 14.77
N ILE A 7 -18.42 6.37 15.26
CA ILE A 7 -19.70 5.66 15.24
C ILE A 7 -20.22 5.57 16.66
N CYS A 8 -21.43 6.06 16.85
CA CYS A 8 -22.12 6.05 18.12
C CYS A 8 -23.56 5.52 17.94
N ILE A 9 -23.96 4.59 18.79
CA ILE A 9 -25.31 4.00 18.83
C ILE A 9 -25.96 4.44 20.13
N GLN A 10 -27.17 4.97 20.05
CA GLN A 10 -27.91 5.53 21.17
C GLN A 10 -29.34 4.98 21.22
N GLY A 11 -30.00 5.18 22.36
CA GLY A 11 -31.38 4.76 22.53
C GLY A 11 -31.55 3.27 22.88
N LEU A 12 -30.48 2.62 23.30
CA LEU A 12 -30.50 1.24 23.78
C LEU A 12 -30.99 1.19 25.24
N LYS A 13 -31.36 -0.02 25.71
CA LYS A 13 -31.54 -0.25 27.15
C LYS A 13 -30.18 -0.19 27.86
N LYS A 14 -30.16 0.14 29.15
CA LYS A 14 -28.95 0.06 29.98
C LYS A 14 -28.38 -1.35 29.97
N PHE A 15 -27.07 -1.45 29.78
CA PHE A 15 -26.34 -2.71 29.80
C PHE A 15 -26.90 -3.79 28.86
N GLN A 16 -27.44 -3.35 27.72
CA GLN A 16 -27.94 -4.25 26.68
C GLN A 16 -26.78 -4.81 25.84
N GLU A 17 -26.77 -6.10 25.64
CA GLU A 17 -25.83 -6.72 24.71
C GLU A 17 -26.27 -6.49 23.25
N ILE A 18 -25.32 -6.01 22.47
CA ILE A 18 -25.53 -5.61 21.09
C ILE A 18 -24.45 -6.23 20.22
N LYS A 19 -24.87 -6.90 19.16
CA LYS A 19 -23.99 -7.29 18.04
C LYS A 19 -24.04 -6.23 16.97
N ILE A 20 -22.89 -5.74 16.54
CA ILE A 20 -22.74 -4.83 15.40
C ILE A 20 -22.06 -5.60 14.27
N ILE A 21 -22.65 -5.54 13.09
CA ILE A 21 -22.12 -6.13 11.85
C ILE A 21 -21.79 -4.99 10.89
N LEU A 22 -20.60 -4.99 10.35
CA LEU A 22 -20.17 -4.10 9.24
C LEU A 22 -19.98 -4.95 7.98
N GLU A 23 -20.62 -4.52 6.88
CA GLU A 23 -20.56 -5.19 5.59
C GLU A 23 -20.23 -4.20 4.47
N THR A 24 -19.49 -4.66 3.46
CA THR A 24 -19.29 -3.94 2.19
C THR A 24 -19.14 -4.93 1.04
N ASN A 25 -19.70 -4.61 -0.12
CA ASN A 25 -19.66 -5.41 -1.34
C ASN A 25 -19.14 -4.68 -2.58
N CYS A 26 -18.58 -3.49 -2.38
CA CYS A 26 -17.98 -2.69 -3.46
C CYS A 26 -16.62 -2.17 -3.00
N PHE A 27 -15.78 -3.08 -2.50
CA PHE A 27 -14.54 -2.73 -1.86
C PHE A 27 -13.33 -3.36 -2.55
N TYR A 28 -12.53 -2.54 -3.22
CA TYR A 28 -11.21 -2.96 -3.67
C TYR A 28 -10.22 -2.88 -2.49
N ASN A 29 -9.78 -4.04 -2.01
CA ASN A 29 -8.78 -4.09 -0.95
C ASN A 29 -7.37 -4.21 -1.54
N ILE A 30 -6.55 -3.18 -1.31
CA ILE A 30 -5.15 -3.09 -1.76
C ILE A 30 -4.28 -4.29 -1.30
N ASN A 31 -4.63 -4.93 -0.18
CA ASN A 31 -3.92 -6.08 0.37
C ASN A 31 -4.48 -7.42 -0.12
N ALA A 32 -5.61 -7.43 -0.83
CA ALA A 32 -6.19 -8.64 -1.37
C ALA A 32 -5.42 -9.16 -2.61
N PRO A 33 -5.58 -10.43 -2.96
CA PRO A 33 -5.13 -10.96 -4.24
C PRO A 33 -5.72 -10.18 -5.42
N MET A 34 -4.93 -9.95 -6.46
CA MET A 34 -5.32 -9.14 -7.63
C MET A 34 -6.52 -9.69 -8.41
N ASN A 35 -6.75 -10.99 -8.34
CA ASN A 35 -7.88 -11.64 -9.00
C ASN A 35 -9.19 -11.54 -8.21
N TRP A 36 -9.19 -10.95 -7.01
CA TRP A 36 -10.44 -10.69 -6.29
C TRP A 36 -11.08 -9.42 -6.85
N SER A 37 -12.38 -9.53 -7.16
CA SER A 37 -13.17 -8.41 -7.64
C SER A 37 -13.55 -7.48 -6.49
N GLU A 38 -13.81 -6.23 -6.81
CA GLU A 38 -14.47 -5.25 -5.95
C GLU A 38 -15.85 -5.73 -5.45
N ASN A 39 -16.50 -6.65 -6.15
CA ASN A 39 -17.78 -7.25 -5.74
C ASN A 39 -17.64 -8.39 -4.72
N THR A 40 -16.43 -8.67 -4.23
CA THR A 40 -16.21 -9.56 -3.10
C THR A 40 -16.90 -8.97 -1.87
N VAL A 41 -17.72 -9.78 -1.20
CA VAL A 41 -18.41 -9.35 0.04
C VAL A 41 -17.48 -9.48 1.22
N TRP A 42 -17.34 -8.39 1.97
CA TRP A 42 -16.52 -8.31 3.18
C TRP A 42 -17.42 -8.04 4.38
N GLN A 43 -17.17 -8.74 5.47
CA GLN A 43 -17.96 -8.61 6.70
C GLN A 43 -17.07 -8.71 7.93
N SER A 44 -17.44 -7.98 8.97
CA SER A 44 -16.91 -8.13 10.34
C SER A 44 -18.03 -7.95 11.35
N GLU A 45 -17.84 -8.53 12.54
CA GLU A 45 -18.79 -8.38 13.65
C GLU A 45 -18.09 -8.13 14.98
N ALA A 46 -18.76 -7.42 15.87
CA ALA A 46 -18.29 -7.22 17.23
C ALA A 46 -19.48 -7.15 18.23
N ILE A 47 -19.24 -7.61 19.45
CA ILE A 47 -20.25 -7.64 20.52
C ILE A 47 -19.90 -6.60 21.57
N PHE A 48 -20.86 -5.76 21.92
CA PHE A 48 -20.71 -4.68 22.89
C PHE A 48 -21.77 -4.77 23.99
N LEU A 49 -21.52 -4.09 25.09
CA LEU A 49 -22.50 -3.79 26.10
C LEU A 49 -22.73 -2.28 26.14
N SER A 50 -23.98 -1.84 26.03
CA SER A 50 -24.31 -0.43 26.21
C SER A 50 -23.99 0.06 27.62
N ASP A 51 -23.71 1.32 27.77
CA ASP A 51 -23.47 1.96 29.05
C ASP A 51 -24.77 2.21 29.85
N SER A 52 -24.65 2.88 31.03
CA SER A 52 -25.79 3.24 31.85
C SER A 52 -26.78 4.22 31.20
N ASN A 53 -26.36 4.88 30.10
CA ASN A 53 -27.17 5.81 29.31
C ASN A 53 -27.76 5.14 28.06
N GLY A 54 -27.53 3.83 27.85
CA GLY A 54 -27.98 3.13 26.65
C GLY A 54 -27.19 3.52 25.41
N THR A 55 -25.89 3.81 25.57
CA THR A 55 -25.01 4.26 24.47
C THR A 55 -23.86 3.31 24.27
N ILE A 56 -23.44 3.12 23.02
CA ILE A 56 -22.20 2.46 22.60
C ILE A 56 -21.44 3.42 21.68
N SER A 57 -20.22 3.78 22.07
CA SER A 57 -19.29 4.54 21.21
C SER A 57 -18.13 3.65 20.81
N LEU A 58 -17.95 3.36 19.53
CA LEU A 58 -16.84 2.48 19.08
C LEU A 58 -15.46 3.03 19.47
N LYS A 59 -15.36 4.34 19.69
CA LYS A 59 -14.14 5.01 20.15
C LYS A 59 -13.75 4.60 21.59
N ASN A 60 -14.73 4.38 22.46
CA ASN A 60 -14.51 4.24 23.90
C ASN A 60 -15.06 2.94 24.49
N SER A 61 -16.04 2.31 23.85
CA SER A 61 -16.68 1.10 24.32
C SER A 61 -15.85 -0.13 23.94
N PRO A 62 -15.46 -0.99 24.89
CA PRO A 62 -14.74 -2.20 24.57
C PRO A 62 -15.65 -3.22 23.90
N SER A 63 -15.22 -3.81 22.83
CA SER A 63 -15.82 -5.05 22.31
C SER A 63 -15.55 -6.21 23.27
N LYS A 64 -16.57 -7.01 23.55
CA LYS A 64 -16.51 -8.22 24.41
C LYS A 64 -16.27 -9.50 23.59
N GLY A 65 -16.42 -9.44 22.25
CA GLY A 65 -16.31 -10.59 21.39
C GLY A 65 -16.55 -10.26 19.93
N GLY A 66 -16.56 -11.26 19.08
CA GLY A 66 -16.63 -11.14 17.63
C GLY A 66 -15.25 -11.21 17.01
N ASP A 67 -14.99 -10.33 16.02
CA ASP A 67 -13.74 -10.34 15.25
C ASP A 67 -12.57 -9.65 15.95
N TYR A 68 -12.85 -8.91 17.01
CA TYR A 68 -11.82 -8.32 17.89
C TYR A 68 -12.36 -8.14 19.33
N ILE A 69 -11.47 -7.91 20.27
CA ILE A 69 -11.78 -7.67 21.68
C ILE A 69 -11.09 -6.38 22.13
N GLY A 70 -11.68 -5.68 23.10
CA GLY A 70 -11.15 -4.44 23.66
C GLY A 70 -11.55 -3.19 22.92
N ILE A 71 -10.88 -2.06 23.21
CA ILE A 71 -11.18 -0.76 22.64
C ILE A 71 -10.38 -0.57 21.35
N ARG A 72 -11.09 -0.55 20.21
CA ARG A 72 -10.52 -0.29 18.90
C ARG A 72 -11.53 0.48 18.07
N ASP A 73 -11.30 1.79 17.93
CA ASP A 73 -12.21 2.70 17.22
C ASP A 73 -12.48 2.32 15.75
N MET A 74 -11.48 1.73 15.08
CA MET A 74 -11.59 1.23 13.71
C MET A 74 -11.66 -0.31 13.61
N GLY A 75 -11.87 -1.00 14.73
CA GLY A 75 -11.80 -2.46 14.81
C GLY A 75 -12.69 -3.21 13.83
N LEU A 76 -13.92 -2.74 13.59
CA LEU A 76 -14.82 -3.32 12.58
C LEU A 76 -14.24 -3.22 11.17
N PHE A 77 -13.62 -2.07 10.81
CA PHE A 77 -13.05 -1.87 9.47
C PHE A 77 -11.79 -2.72 9.25
N GLU A 78 -10.92 -2.77 10.23
CA GLU A 78 -9.67 -3.51 10.19
C GLU A 78 -9.88 -5.03 10.21
N SER A 79 -10.96 -5.49 10.82
CA SER A 79 -11.30 -6.90 11.00
C SER A 79 -12.17 -7.48 9.87
N LEU A 80 -12.50 -6.71 8.84
CA LEU A 80 -13.26 -7.19 7.68
C LEU A 80 -12.60 -8.43 7.06
N LYS A 81 -13.41 -9.45 6.81
CA LYS A 81 -13.02 -10.70 6.16
C LYS A 81 -13.83 -10.89 4.89
N ALA A 82 -13.21 -11.44 3.86
CA ALA A 82 -13.94 -11.86 2.66
C ALA A 82 -14.82 -13.06 3.00
N VAL A 83 -16.13 -12.89 2.97
CA VAL A 83 -17.13 -13.94 3.24
C VAL A 83 -17.71 -14.52 1.97
N SER A 84 -17.68 -13.78 0.85
CA SER A 84 -18.02 -14.27 -0.48
C SER A 84 -17.06 -13.70 -1.50
N ILE A 85 -16.19 -14.54 -2.05
CA ILE A 85 -15.13 -14.11 -2.98
C ILE A 85 -15.67 -14.17 -4.40
N VAL A 86 -15.61 -13.05 -5.10
CA VAL A 86 -15.88 -12.93 -6.52
C VAL A 86 -14.56 -12.70 -7.26
N ASN A 87 -14.22 -13.57 -8.21
CA ASN A 87 -13.02 -13.40 -9.02
C ASN A 87 -13.29 -12.49 -10.22
N LYS A 88 -12.28 -11.70 -10.60
CA LYS A 88 -12.29 -10.88 -11.81
C LYS A 88 -11.19 -11.31 -12.78
N LYS A 89 -11.41 -10.99 -14.05
CA LYS A 89 -10.36 -11.02 -15.06
C LYS A 89 -9.51 -9.77 -14.96
N HIS A 90 -8.23 -9.89 -15.29
CA HIS A 90 -7.35 -8.74 -15.39
C HIS A 90 -7.83 -7.76 -16.47
N ILE A 91 -7.88 -6.47 -16.14
CA ILE A 91 -8.23 -5.39 -17.05
C ILE A 91 -6.91 -4.70 -17.46
N GLY A 92 -6.45 -5.00 -18.66
CA GLY A 92 -5.22 -4.40 -19.19
C GLY A 92 -5.42 -3.01 -19.81
N ASP A 93 -6.64 -2.57 -20.06
CA ASP A 93 -6.96 -1.26 -20.63
C ASP A 93 -7.21 -0.24 -19.52
N LEU A 94 -6.30 0.72 -19.38
CA LEU A 94 -6.38 1.73 -18.32
C LEU A 94 -7.68 2.55 -18.40
N LYS A 95 -8.18 2.83 -19.60
CA LYS A 95 -9.42 3.59 -19.80
C LYS A 95 -10.67 2.83 -19.31
N LYS A 96 -10.60 1.49 -19.26
CA LYS A 96 -11.70 0.63 -18.78
C LYS A 96 -11.54 0.25 -17.31
N LEU A 97 -10.39 0.56 -16.72
CA LEU A 97 -10.13 0.24 -15.33
C LEU A 97 -10.90 1.18 -14.41
N PRO A 98 -11.80 0.67 -13.55
CA PRO A 98 -12.57 1.50 -12.63
C PRO A 98 -11.65 2.17 -11.61
N LEU A 99 -12.07 3.36 -11.16
CA LEU A 99 -11.34 4.11 -10.15
C LEU A 99 -11.46 3.46 -8.77
N ASN A 100 -12.64 2.91 -8.46
CA ASN A 100 -12.97 2.31 -7.16
C ASN A 100 -12.69 3.24 -5.97
N ASP A 101 -12.99 4.53 -6.14
CA ASP A 101 -12.67 5.59 -5.17
C ASP A 101 -13.71 5.73 -4.06
N VAL A 102 -14.91 5.18 -4.22
CA VAL A 102 -15.99 5.19 -3.24
C VAL A 102 -16.30 3.79 -2.76
N VAL A 103 -16.40 3.63 -1.44
CA VAL A 103 -16.77 2.37 -0.80
C VAL A 103 -18.00 2.59 0.07
N SER A 104 -19.08 1.88 -0.23
CA SER A 104 -20.31 1.90 0.56
C SER A 104 -20.26 0.81 1.63
N TYR A 105 -20.51 1.20 2.87
CA TYR A 105 -20.61 0.31 4.01
C TYR A 105 -22.02 0.27 4.54
N LYS A 106 -22.46 -0.92 4.95
CA LYS A 106 -23.68 -1.15 5.68
C LYS A 106 -23.33 -1.56 7.11
N ILE A 107 -23.92 -0.89 8.09
CA ILE A 107 -23.81 -1.24 9.50
C ILE A 107 -25.17 -1.68 10.02
N SER A 108 -25.23 -2.85 10.65
CA SER A 108 -26.44 -3.42 11.24
C SER A 108 -26.23 -3.63 12.73
N VAL A 109 -27.21 -3.26 13.51
CA VAL A 109 -27.22 -3.34 14.99
C VAL A 109 -28.28 -4.36 15.41
N LEU A 110 -27.87 -5.41 16.11
CA LEU A 110 -28.73 -6.51 16.50
C LEU A 110 -28.71 -6.72 18.03
N SER A 111 -29.83 -7.15 18.57
CA SER A 111 -29.93 -7.68 19.95
C SER A 111 -30.74 -8.99 19.92
N ASP A 112 -30.24 -10.03 20.57
CA ASP A 112 -30.87 -11.37 20.59
C ASP A 112 -31.26 -11.88 19.20
N GLY A 113 -30.41 -11.63 18.20
CA GLY A 113 -30.62 -11.99 16.80
C GLY A 113 -31.64 -11.12 16.04
N LYS A 114 -32.28 -10.14 16.67
CA LYS A 114 -33.25 -9.24 16.04
C LYS A 114 -32.56 -7.95 15.61
N LEU A 115 -32.83 -7.51 14.38
CA LEU A 115 -32.36 -6.24 13.87
C LEU A 115 -33.07 -5.08 14.59
N LEU A 116 -32.29 -4.21 15.20
CA LEU A 116 -32.75 -2.99 15.86
C LEU A 116 -32.63 -1.76 14.97
N ALA A 117 -31.51 -1.64 14.25
CA ALA A 117 -31.24 -0.53 13.35
C ALA A 117 -30.27 -0.95 12.24
N GLU A 118 -30.38 -0.28 11.10
CA GLU A 118 -29.46 -0.44 9.98
C GLU A 118 -29.26 0.91 9.29
N THR A 119 -28.03 1.17 8.83
CA THR A 119 -27.74 2.35 8.02
C THR A 119 -26.60 2.08 7.06
N THR A 120 -26.49 2.91 6.02
CA THR A 120 -25.40 2.88 5.05
C THR A 120 -24.65 4.21 5.06
N PHE A 121 -23.34 4.15 4.78
CA PHE A 121 -22.49 5.32 4.63
C PHE A 121 -21.34 5.04 3.68
N ASN A 122 -20.74 6.08 3.15
CA ASN A 122 -19.62 5.97 2.21
C ASN A 122 -18.30 6.41 2.85
N ARG A 123 -17.22 5.71 2.48
CA ARG A 123 -15.85 6.15 2.69
C ARG A 123 -15.17 6.30 1.33
N PHE A 124 -14.21 7.20 1.25
CA PHE A 124 -13.60 7.60 -0.02
C PHE A 124 -12.10 7.36 0.00
N TYR A 125 -11.55 6.80 -1.08
CA TYR A 125 -10.11 6.76 -1.31
C TYR A 125 -9.55 8.12 -1.69
N LYS A 126 -10.32 8.92 -2.43
CA LYS A 126 -9.99 10.31 -2.73
C LYS A 126 -11.14 11.25 -2.40
N ASN A 127 -10.84 12.48 -2.05
CA ASN A 127 -11.83 13.52 -1.85
C ASN A 127 -12.47 13.94 -3.18
N CYS A 128 -13.69 14.49 -3.14
CA CYS A 128 -14.44 14.87 -4.34
C CYS A 128 -13.77 15.98 -5.18
N ASN A 129 -12.96 16.83 -4.55
CA ASN A 129 -12.19 17.88 -5.22
C ASN A 129 -10.92 17.38 -5.94
N ILE A 130 -10.54 16.12 -5.78
CA ILE A 130 -9.41 15.53 -6.48
C ILE A 130 -9.82 15.07 -7.87
N ASN A 131 -9.25 15.68 -8.88
CA ASN A 131 -9.38 15.31 -10.28
C ASN A 131 -8.38 14.21 -10.66
N HIS A 132 -8.60 13.55 -11.77
CA HIS A 132 -7.65 12.59 -12.32
C HIS A 132 -7.70 12.57 -13.86
N TYR A 133 -6.61 12.10 -14.47
CA TYR A 133 -6.59 11.74 -15.89
C TYR A 133 -5.55 10.65 -16.16
N ASP A 134 -5.78 9.93 -17.26
CA ASP A 134 -4.95 8.80 -17.67
C ASP A 134 -3.83 9.26 -18.60
N ILE A 135 -2.66 8.66 -18.44
CA ILE A 135 -1.48 8.87 -19.28
C ILE A 135 -1.15 7.52 -19.92
N LEU A 136 -1.18 7.50 -21.25
CA LEU A 136 -0.91 6.29 -22.03
C LEU A 136 0.42 6.47 -22.77
N ARG A 137 1.40 5.67 -22.41
CA ARG A 137 2.72 5.53 -23.07
C ARG A 137 2.97 4.05 -23.32
N ASP A 138 3.78 3.72 -24.30
CA ASP A 138 4.13 2.32 -24.57
C ASP A 138 5.07 1.74 -23.50
N SER A 139 5.96 2.58 -22.96
CA SER A 139 6.94 2.20 -21.93
C SER A 139 6.33 2.11 -20.54
N TRP A 140 5.39 3.01 -20.21
CA TRP A 140 4.67 3.05 -18.94
C TRP A 140 3.27 3.65 -19.13
N GLN A 141 2.35 3.32 -18.24
CA GLN A 141 1.04 3.94 -18.19
C GLN A 141 0.80 4.46 -16.77
N GLY A 142 0.00 5.52 -16.64
CA GLY A 142 -0.22 6.12 -15.33
C GLY A 142 -1.56 6.81 -15.20
N ARG A 143 -1.96 7.01 -13.95
CA ARG A 143 -3.10 7.84 -13.57
C ARG A 143 -2.63 8.91 -12.61
N LEU A 144 -2.83 10.15 -13.00
CA LEU A 144 -2.43 11.32 -12.22
C LEU A 144 -3.63 11.84 -11.44
N PHE A 145 -3.39 12.23 -10.15
CA PHE A 145 -4.38 12.82 -9.27
C PHE A 145 -3.91 14.19 -8.79
N TYR A 146 -4.80 15.18 -8.79
CA TYR A 146 -4.51 16.56 -8.41
C TYR A 146 -5.81 17.30 -8.03
N ASP A 147 -5.75 18.33 -7.21
CA ASP A 147 -6.93 19.02 -6.68
C ASP A 147 -7.44 20.20 -7.54
N GLY A 148 -6.91 20.38 -8.75
CA GLY A 148 -7.33 21.46 -9.66
C GLY A 148 -6.79 22.85 -9.30
N ASP A 149 -6.07 23.01 -8.19
CA ASP A 149 -5.41 24.25 -7.82
C ASP A 149 -4.28 24.57 -8.83
N LYS A 150 -4.14 25.85 -9.18
CA LYS A 150 -3.09 26.34 -10.10
C LYS A 150 -1.76 26.58 -9.42
N ASN A 151 -1.71 26.62 -8.09
CA ASN A 151 -0.48 26.76 -7.34
C ASN A 151 0.39 25.51 -7.51
N LYS A 152 1.70 25.73 -7.62
CA LYS A 152 2.65 24.63 -7.70
C LYS A 152 2.64 23.81 -6.41
N LYS A 153 2.46 22.50 -6.55
CA LYS A 153 2.42 21.55 -5.44
C LYS A 153 3.50 20.48 -5.56
N PRO A 154 3.99 19.97 -4.44
CA PRO A 154 4.89 18.83 -4.46
C PRO A 154 4.17 17.61 -5.06
N ALA A 155 4.97 16.71 -5.68
CA ALA A 155 4.43 15.54 -6.32
C ALA A 155 5.04 14.23 -5.78
N ILE A 156 4.31 13.12 -5.94
CA ILE A 156 4.78 11.79 -5.55
C ILE A 156 4.51 10.80 -6.69
N ILE A 157 5.56 10.11 -7.15
CA ILE A 157 5.44 8.96 -8.04
C ILE A 157 5.19 7.71 -7.20
N VAL A 158 4.17 6.92 -7.56
CA VAL A 158 3.73 5.75 -6.77
C VAL A 158 3.84 4.48 -7.60
N LEU A 159 4.59 3.51 -7.07
CA LEU A 159 4.86 2.21 -7.70
C LEU A 159 4.38 1.07 -6.80
N SER A 160 3.59 0.16 -7.36
CA SER A 160 3.19 -1.09 -6.66
C SER A 160 4.19 -2.23 -6.92
N GLY A 161 3.88 -3.42 -6.39
CA GLY A 161 4.77 -4.59 -6.44
C GLY A 161 4.62 -5.44 -7.71
N SER A 162 4.89 -6.74 -7.56
CA SER A 162 4.94 -7.74 -8.63
C SER A 162 3.58 -8.17 -9.19
N ASP A 163 2.50 -7.59 -8.74
CA ASP A 163 1.15 -7.93 -9.21
C ASP A 163 0.88 -7.47 -10.65
N GLY A 164 1.60 -6.44 -11.12
CA GLY A 164 1.35 -5.78 -12.40
C GLY A 164 0.11 -4.88 -12.37
N GLY A 165 -0.13 -4.17 -13.47
CA GLY A 165 -1.24 -3.22 -13.55
C GLY A 165 -1.03 -1.98 -12.67
N ILE A 166 -2.10 -1.22 -12.41
CA ILE A 166 -2.02 0.06 -11.70
C ILE A 166 -2.86 0.10 -10.42
N GLU A 167 -3.78 -0.86 -10.20
CA GLU A 167 -4.83 -0.76 -9.20
C GLU A 167 -4.32 -0.49 -7.78
N LYS A 168 -3.24 -1.16 -7.36
CA LYS A 168 -2.66 -0.95 -6.02
C LYS A 168 -1.94 0.39 -5.90
N ALA A 169 -1.18 0.77 -6.92
CA ALA A 169 -0.52 2.07 -6.98
C ALA A 169 -1.55 3.20 -7.00
N GLN A 170 -2.63 3.04 -7.77
CA GLN A 170 -3.73 3.98 -7.87
C GLN A 170 -4.37 4.27 -6.49
N ASN A 171 -4.67 3.23 -5.71
CA ASN A 171 -5.29 3.43 -4.40
C ASN A 171 -4.36 4.20 -3.43
N ILE A 172 -3.07 3.88 -3.43
CA ILE A 172 -2.08 4.62 -2.63
C ILE A 172 -1.98 6.07 -3.11
N ALA A 173 -1.94 6.29 -4.43
CA ALA A 173 -1.87 7.63 -5.01
C ALA A 173 -3.10 8.48 -4.66
N MET A 174 -4.31 7.91 -4.73
CA MET A 174 -5.55 8.58 -4.27
C MET A 174 -5.46 9.01 -2.81
N MET A 175 -4.96 8.15 -1.94
CA MET A 175 -4.81 8.45 -0.52
C MET A 175 -3.81 9.59 -0.29
N LEU A 176 -2.64 9.53 -0.92
CA LEU A 176 -1.62 10.59 -0.83
C LEU A 176 -2.12 11.92 -1.40
N SER A 177 -2.95 11.91 -2.44
CA SER A 177 -3.50 13.13 -3.03
C SER A 177 -4.42 13.91 -2.07
N ASN A 178 -5.11 13.22 -1.16
CA ASN A 178 -5.93 13.87 -0.13
C ASN A 178 -5.11 14.75 0.83
N HIS A 179 -3.82 14.49 0.90
CA HIS A 179 -2.88 15.26 1.74
C HIS A 179 -2.19 16.38 0.97
N GLY A 180 -2.77 16.83 -0.17
CA GLY A 180 -2.33 17.99 -0.94
C GLY A 180 -1.05 17.78 -1.75
N PHE A 181 -0.82 16.57 -2.21
CA PHE A 181 0.20 16.22 -3.19
C PHE A 181 -0.43 16.01 -4.57
N VAL A 182 0.28 16.34 -5.63
CA VAL A 182 0.03 15.78 -6.95
C VAL A 182 0.59 14.36 -6.93
N THR A 183 -0.19 13.36 -7.34
CA THR A 183 0.30 11.98 -7.27
C THR A 183 0.15 11.29 -8.61
N LEU A 184 1.18 10.55 -9.02
CA LEU A 184 1.22 9.78 -10.25
C LEU A 184 1.39 8.30 -9.93
N ALA A 185 0.30 7.54 -10.02
CA ALA A 185 0.37 6.09 -10.01
C ALA A 185 0.91 5.59 -11.36
N ILE A 186 1.89 4.68 -11.33
CA ILE A 186 2.51 4.12 -12.54
C ILE A 186 2.30 2.61 -12.59
N SER A 187 1.87 2.13 -13.76
CA SER A 187 2.07 0.75 -14.20
C SER A 187 3.31 0.69 -15.10
N TYR A 188 4.24 -0.20 -14.77
CA TYR A 188 5.46 -0.43 -15.55
C TYR A 188 5.46 -1.79 -16.26
N PHE A 189 4.45 -2.61 -16.03
CA PHE A 189 4.15 -3.85 -16.77
C PHE A 189 2.71 -4.30 -16.49
N GLY A 190 2.17 -5.19 -17.34
CA GLY A 190 0.89 -5.85 -17.12
C GLY A 190 -0.33 -5.12 -17.69
N MET A 191 -0.20 -3.89 -18.20
CA MET A 191 -1.26 -3.22 -18.95
C MET A 191 -1.11 -3.48 -20.46
N ASN A 192 -2.15 -3.17 -21.25
CA ASN A 192 -2.11 -3.26 -22.70
C ASN A 192 -0.93 -2.43 -23.25
N ASN A 193 -0.29 -2.94 -24.29
CA ASN A 193 0.92 -2.37 -24.92
C ASN A 193 2.18 -2.38 -24.04
N GLN A 194 2.11 -2.90 -22.81
CA GLN A 194 3.27 -3.12 -21.97
C GLN A 194 3.73 -4.58 -22.01
N LYS A 195 4.90 -4.87 -21.45
CA LYS A 195 5.31 -6.25 -21.18
C LYS A 195 4.30 -6.93 -20.26
N SER A 196 3.92 -8.15 -20.57
CA SER A 196 3.04 -8.97 -19.73
C SER A 196 3.77 -9.60 -18.53
N SER A 197 5.09 -9.54 -18.50
CA SER A 197 5.96 -10.12 -17.48
C SER A 197 6.84 -9.07 -16.83
N LEU A 198 7.15 -9.29 -15.56
CA LEU A 198 8.07 -8.47 -14.78
C LEU A 198 9.50 -8.93 -15.04
N ASP A 199 10.00 -8.69 -16.22
CA ASP A 199 11.40 -8.96 -16.56
C ASP A 199 11.96 -7.89 -17.50
N ARG A 200 13.21 -7.51 -17.27
CA ARG A 200 13.93 -6.55 -18.11
C ARG A 200 13.12 -5.26 -18.33
N ILE A 201 12.52 -4.76 -17.25
CA ILE A 201 11.81 -3.47 -17.28
C ILE A 201 12.85 -2.35 -17.21
N PRO A 202 12.83 -1.38 -18.14
CA PRO A 202 13.79 -0.28 -18.15
C PRO A 202 13.64 0.65 -16.95
N LEU A 203 14.75 1.06 -16.31
CA LEU A 203 14.72 2.15 -15.31
C LEU A 203 14.27 3.46 -15.92
N GLU A 204 14.48 3.63 -17.21
CA GLU A 204 14.09 4.77 -18.02
C GLU A 204 12.58 5.06 -17.97
N ASN A 205 11.74 4.06 -17.67
CA ASN A 205 10.30 4.27 -17.50
C ASN A 205 10.00 5.23 -16.31
N ILE A 206 10.76 5.11 -15.20
CA ILE A 206 10.63 6.05 -14.06
C ILE A 206 11.20 7.42 -14.45
N GLU A 207 12.31 7.46 -15.18
CA GLU A 207 12.90 8.71 -15.65
C GLU A 207 11.95 9.48 -16.57
N GLU A 208 11.29 8.80 -17.51
CA GLU A 208 10.27 9.40 -18.39
C GLU A 208 9.08 9.93 -17.59
N ALA A 209 8.61 9.17 -16.60
CA ALA A 209 7.51 9.60 -15.73
C ALA A 209 7.92 10.81 -14.87
N LEU A 210 9.15 10.84 -14.36
CA LEU A 210 9.71 11.97 -13.63
C LEU A 210 9.77 13.22 -14.54
N LYS A 211 10.33 13.09 -15.74
CA LYS A 211 10.38 14.19 -16.74
C LYS A 211 8.98 14.66 -17.14
N TYR A 212 8.01 13.75 -17.19
CA TYR A 212 6.62 14.10 -17.49
C TYR A 212 6.03 14.96 -16.37
N ILE A 213 6.12 14.52 -15.12
CA ILE A 213 5.50 15.22 -13.99
C ILE A 213 6.18 16.57 -13.72
N GLN A 214 7.50 16.68 -13.95
CA GLN A 214 8.26 17.93 -13.84
C GLN A 214 7.80 19.03 -14.81
N LYS A 215 7.22 18.66 -15.95
CA LYS A 215 6.72 19.60 -16.97
C LYS A 215 5.32 20.15 -16.67
N LEU A 216 4.61 19.59 -15.69
CA LEU A 216 3.27 20.04 -15.33
C LEU A 216 3.35 21.40 -14.62
N THR A 217 2.59 22.39 -15.11
CA THR A 217 2.64 23.77 -14.62
C THR A 217 2.24 23.93 -13.16
N PHE A 218 1.43 23.01 -12.64
CA PHE A 218 0.95 22.95 -11.26
C PHE A 218 1.81 22.05 -10.36
N VAL A 219 2.96 21.57 -10.83
CA VAL A 219 3.91 20.77 -10.04
C VAL A 219 5.16 21.59 -9.73
N ASP A 220 5.61 21.54 -8.49
CA ASP A 220 6.93 22.00 -8.08
C ASP A 220 7.97 20.95 -8.47
N SER A 221 8.67 21.19 -9.56
CA SER A 221 9.64 20.26 -10.14
C SER A 221 10.83 19.93 -9.22
N ALA A 222 11.09 20.76 -8.19
CA ALA A 222 12.14 20.54 -7.21
C ALA A 222 11.65 19.66 -6.02
N LYS A 223 10.34 19.42 -5.90
CA LYS A 223 9.69 18.75 -4.78
C LYS A 223 8.95 17.50 -5.21
N ILE A 224 9.69 16.53 -5.76
CA ILE A 224 9.13 15.25 -6.23
C ILE A 224 9.67 14.12 -5.37
N GLY A 225 8.75 13.38 -4.74
CA GLY A 225 9.03 12.15 -3.99
C GLY A 225 8.71 10.89 -4.79
N ILE A 226 9.15 9.76 -4.28
CA ILE A 226 8.81 8.44 -4.81
C ILE A 226 8.36 7.51 -3.69
N TYR A 227 7.27 6.78 -3.93
CA TYR A 227 6.79 5.69 -3.08
C TYR A 227 6.89 4.38 -3.84
N GLY A 228 7.59 3.41 -3.29
CA GLY A 228 7.68 2.06 -3.83
C GLY A 228 7.29 0.99 -2.81
N ARG A 229 6.62 -0.08 -3.26
CA ARG A 229 6.25 -1.22 -2.44
C ARG A 229 6.72 -2.52 -3.06
N SER A 230 7.40 -3.39 -2.27
CA SER A 230 7.85 -4.70 -2.75
C SER A 230 8.74 -4.55 -4.00
N LYS A 231 8.43 -5.20 -5.12
CA LYS A 231 9.13 -4.99 -6.39
C LYS A 231 9.13 -3.52 -6.85
N GLY A 232 8.13 -2.72 -6.49
CA GLY A 232 8.16 -1.27 -6.71
C GLY A 232 9.18 -0.55 -5.81
N ALA A 233 9.43 -1.04 -4.59
CA ALA A 233 10.49 -0.51 -3.72
C ALA A 233 11.89 -0.88 -4.26
N GLU A 234 12.07 -2.12 -4.72
CA GLU A 234 13.29 -2.57 -5.42
C GLU A 234 13.55 -1.73 -6.68
N TYR A 235 12.51 -1.50 -7.49
CA TYR A 235 12.58 -0.68 -8.69
C TYR A 235 12.94 0.77 -8.39
N SER A 236 12.29 1.37 -7.39
CA SER A 236 12.58 2.73 -6.93
C SER A 236 14.02 2.86 -6.42
N LEU A 237 14.48 1.93 -5.57
CA LEU A 237 15.84 1.98 -5.05
C LEU A 237 16.87 1.80 -6.16
N THR A 238 16.66 0.85 -7.08
CA THR A 238 17.53 0.67 -8.24
C THR A 238 17.59 1.93 -9.11
N PHE A 239 16.45 2.60 -9.33
CA PHE A 239 16.40 3.88 -10.03
C PHE A 239 17.25 4.95 -9.32
N LEU A 240 17.11 5.09 -8.02
CA LEU A 240 17.84 6.08 -7.20
C LEU A 240 19.35 5.85 -7.19
N THR A 241 19.84 4.65 -7.53
CA THR A 241 21.29 4.39 -7.70
C THR A 241 21.85 4.91 -9.02
N LYS A 242 21.02 5.31 -9.98
CA LYS A 242 21.41 5.69 -11.35
C LYS A 242 20.93 7.07 -11.76
N TYR A 243 19.91 7.61 -11.09
CA TYR A 243 19.26 8.87 -11.46
C TYR A 243 19.03 9.77 -10.26
N ASP A 244 19.15 11.07 -10.51
CA ASP A 244 18.82 12.13 -9.58
C ASP A 244 17.41 12.70 -9.84
N GLY A 245 17.01 13.72 -9.07
CA GLY A 245 15.77 14.46 -9.26
C GLY A 245 14.60 14.02 -8.37
N ILE A 246 14.83 13.01 -7.52
CA ILE A 246 13.90 12.63 -6.43
C ILE A 246 14.34 13.29 -5.12
N LYS A 247 13.42 14.05 -4.51
CA LYS A 247 13.70 14.80 -3.28
C LYS A 247 13.70 13.92 -2.03
N CYS A 248 12.83 12.90 -1.97
CA CYS A 248 12.80 11.89 -0.90
C CYS A 248 12.10 10.61 -1.37
N ALA A 249 12.36 9.50 -0.70
CA ALA A 249 11.75 8.22 -1.02
C ALA A 249 11.16 7.52 0.21
N VAL A 250 10.05 6.81 0.00
CA VAL A 250 9.48 5.84 0.94
C VAL A 250 9.49 4.47 0.29
N LEU A 251 10.22 3.54 0.87
CA LEU A 251 10.41 2.19 0.36
C LEU A 251 9.78 1.19 1.33
N ASN A 252 8.65 0.62 0.93
CA ASN A 252 7.90 -0.33 1.73
C ASN A 252 8.29 -1.77 1.35
N SER A 253 8.77 -2.54 2.30
CA SER A 253 9.37 -3.86 2.13
C SER A 253 10.49 -3.84 1.07
N PRO A 254 11.58 -3.04 1.30
CA PRO A 254 12.65 -2.89 0.35
C PRO A 254 13.54 -4.12 0.23
N SER A 255 14.33 -4.17 -0.84
CA SER A 255 15.46 -5.07 -1.02
C SER A 255 16.73 -4.26 -1.28
N ASP A 256 17.88 -4.71 -0.81
CA ASP A 256 19.20 -4.14 -1.07
C ASP A 256 19.84 -4.70 -2.36
N ARG A 257 19.09 -5.54 -3.06
CA ARG A 257 19.54 -6.20 -4.30
C ARG A 257 18.41 -6.35 -5.32
N VAL A 258 18.80 -6.44 -6.58
CA VAL A 258 17.90 -6.77 -7.66
C VAL A 258 17.65 -8.28 -7.66
N TYR A 259 16.41 -8.68 -7.68
CA TYR A 259 16.02 -10.08 -7.84
C TYR A 259 15.64 -10.39 -9.29
N GLU A 260 15.68 -11.69 -9.58
CA GLU A 260 15.15 -12.28 -10.81
C GLU A 260 13.73 -11.79 -11.09
N GLY A 261 13.41 -11.58 -12.36
CA GLY A 261 12.09 -11.21 -12.82
C GLY A 261 11.08 -12.36 -12.76
N LEU A 262 9.81 -12.04 -13.03
CA LEU A 262 8.69 -12.98 -12.94
C LEU A 262 7.92 -13.03 -14.26
N LYS A 263 7.61 -14.24 -14.72
CA LYS A 263 6.69 -14.52 -15.82
C LYS A 263 5.46 -15.25 -15.29
N GLY A 264 4.42 -14.51 -14.98
CA GLY A 264 3.31 -15.00 -14.17
C GLY A 264 3.78 -15.41 -12.77
N LYS A 265 3.56 -16.67 -12.38
CA LYS A 265 4.01 -17.23 -11.09
C LYS A 265 5.39 -17.89 -11.13
N ARG A 266 6.08 -17.84 -12.29
CA ARG A 266 7.39 -18.51 -12.50
C ARG A 266 8.50 -17.46 -12.62
N ASN A 267 9.71 -17.87 -12.30
CA ASN A 267 10.90 -17.08 -12.53
C ASN A 267 11.15 -16.91 -14.04
N SER A 268 11.59 -15.71 -14.43
CA SER A 268 11.82 -15.37 -15.86
C SER A 268 13.17 -15.80 -16.39
N LYS A 269 14.13 -16.11 -15.50
CA LYS A 269 15.57 -16.34 -15.79
C LYS A 269 16.29 -15.09 -16.33
N HIS A 270 15.73 -13.92 -16.08
CA HIS A 270 16.26 -12.62 -16.46
C HIS A 270 16.18 -11.66 -15.26
N SER A 271 16.95 -10.60 -15.30
CA SER A 271 16.82 -9.51 -14.35
C SER A 271 15.41 -8.92 -14.37
N SER A 272 14.91 -8.44 -13.24
CA SER A 272 13.70 -7.61 -13.24
C SER A 272 13.90 -6.33 -14.04
N TRP A 273 15.11 -5.77 -14.03
CA TRP A 273 15.39 -4.42 -14.52
C TRP A 273 16.50 -4.36 -15.56
N THR A 274 16.41 -3.32 -16.42
CA THR A 274 17.49 -2.94 -17.34
C THR A 274 17.86 -1.46 -17.14
N TYR A 275 19.10 -1.13 -17.50
CA TYR A 275 19.62 0.22 -17.55
C TYR A 275 20.47 0.40 -18.82
N GLY A 276 20.20 1.43 -19.62
CA GLY A 276 20.87 1.62 -20.92
C GLY A 276 20.69 0.42 -21.86
N GLY A 277 19.57 -0.27 -21.81
CA GLY A 277 19.26 -1.45 -22.60
C GLY A 277 19.95 -2.75 -22.15
N LYS A 278 20.74 -2.72 -21.06
CA LYS A 278 21.45 -3.89 -20.52
C LYS A 278 20.77 -4.39 -19.24
N GLU A 279 20.74 -5.71 -19.06
CA GLU A 279 20.25 -6.31 -17.81
C GLU A 279 21.14 -5.90 -16.64
N ILE A 280 20.53 -5.49 -15.54
CA ILE A 280 21.23 -5.25 -14.27
C ILE A 280 21.51 -6.61 -13.62
N SER A 281 22.70 -6.77 -13.03
CA SER A 281 23.03 -7.98 -12.26
C SER A 281 21.93 -8.28 -11.24
N TYR A 282 21.56 -9.54 -11.11
CA TYR A 282 20.44 -9.95 -10.27
C TYR A 282 20.71 -11.24 -9.50
N LYS A 283 20.01 -11.39 -8.39
CA LYS A 283 19.97 -12.63 -7.62
C LYS A 283 18.87 -13.54 -8.16
N PRO A 284 19.16 -14.80 -8.55
CA PRO A 284 18.14 -15.77 -8.89
C PRO A 284 17.21 -16.02 -7.70
N PHE A 285 15.90 -16.05 -7.93
CA PHE A 285 14.92 -16.34 -6.89
C PHE A 285 14.71 -17.84 -6.77
N LYS A 286 15.34 -18.46 -5.77
CA LYS A 286 15.24 -19.91 -5.51
C LYS A 286 14.25 -20.15 -4.38
N ILE A 287 13.08 -20.73 -4.69
CA ILE A 287 12.04 -21.10 -3.69
C ILE A 287 12.63 -21.91 -2.54
N ARG A 288 13.64 -22.76 -2.80
CA ARG A 288 14.29 -23.57 -1.78
C ARG A 288 15.09 -22.73 -0.78
N GLU A 289 15.78 -21.68 -1.25
CA GLU A 289 16.47 -20.73 -0.37
C GLU A 289 15.47 -19.89 0.44
N PHE A 290 14.36 -19.52 -0.15
CA PHE A 290 13.26 -18.85 0.50
C PHE A 290 12.73 -19.67 1.70
N ILE A 291 12.43 -20.96 1.49
CA ILE A 291 11.96 -21.85 2.57
C ILE A 291 13.05 -22.05 3.63
N MET A 292 14.30 -22.19 3.23
CA MET A 292 15.43 -22.36 4.16
C MET A 292 15.69 -21.08 4.99
N ASN A 293 15.60 -19.90 4.38
CA ASN A 293 15.77 -18.62 5.08
C ASN A 293 14.64 -18.38 6.07
N MET A 294 13.41 -18.74 5.72
CA MET A 294 12.26 -18.69 6.63
C MET A 294 12.42 -19.63 7.83
N LEU A 295 13.02 -20.82 7.65
CA LEU A 295 13.20 -21.81 8.70
C LEU A 295 14.50 -21.60 9.53
N MET A 296 15.58 -21.12 8.91
CA MET A 296 16.93 -21.12 9.51
C MET A 296 17.48 -19.74 9.84
N LYS A 297 16.80 -18.64 9.45
CA LYS A 297 17.29 -17.24 9.61
C LYS A 297 18.74 -17.03 9.14
N LYS A 298 19.20 -17.79 8.15
CA LYS A 298 20.54 -17.66 7.59
C LYS A 298 20.46 -17.04 6.20
N SER A 299 20.95 -15.81 6.10
CA SER A 299 21.29 -15.18 4.81
C SER A 299 22.48 -15.94 4.20
N SER A 300 22.35 -16.50 3.01
CA SER A 300 23.51 -16.95 2.24
C SER A 300 24.34 -15.73 1.83
N ILE A 301 25.65 -15.78 2.04
CA ILE A 301 26.60 -14.77 1.54
C ILE A 301 26.69 -14.96 0.02
N ASP A 302 25.79 -14.33 -0.70
CA ASP A 302 25.75 -14.31 -2.17
C ASP A 302 25.64 -12.85 -2.58
N ASP A 303 26.70 -12.30 -3.17
CA ASP A 303 26.77 -10.89 -3.58
C ASP A 303 26.10 -10.61 -4.93
N SER A 304 25.43 -11.59 -5.53
CA SER A 304 24.71 -11.38 -6.79
C SER A 304 23.58 -10.37 -6.64
N GLY A 305 23.47 -9.48 -7.60
CA GLY A 305 22.39 -8.48 -7.67
C GLY A 305 22.48 -7.36 -6.64
N VAL A 306 23.53 -7.24 -5.86
CA VAL A 306 23.70 -6.11 -4.88
C VAL A 306 23.68 -4.79 -5.63
N MET A 307 22.92 -3.82 -5.11
CA MET A 307 22.80 -2.48 -5.68
C MET A 307 23.94 -1.56 -5.23
N ASP A 308 24.30 -0.58 -6.07
CA ASP A 308 25.27 0.50 -5.76
C ASP A 308 24.63 1.57 -4.85
N ILE A 309 24.21 1.16 -3.66
CA ILE A 309 23.38 1.96 -2.73
C ILE A 309 24.10 3.24 -2.27
N GLU A 310 25.43 3.26 -2.29
CA GLU A 310 26.23 4.44 -1.95
C GLU A 310 25.99 5.65 -2.88
N HIS A 311 25.36 5.47 -4.03
CA HIS A 311 24.94 6.56 -4.92
C HIS A 311 23.63 7.20 -4.51
N VAL A 312 22.88 6.62 -3.58
CA VAL A 312 21.59 7.16 -3.12
C VAL A 312 21.82 8.28 -2.13
N THR A 313 21.41 9.49 -2.50
CA THR A 313 21.66 10.73 -1.73
C THR A 313 20.39 11.34 -1.11
N CYS A 314 19.20 11.05 -1.65
CA CYS A 314 17.95 11.60 -1.13
C CYS A 314 17.53 10.95 0.20
N PRO A 315 16.79 11.67 1.08
CA PRO A 315 16.20 11.11 2.29
C PRO A 315 15.38 9.83 2.05
N LEU A 316 15.60 8.82 2.89
CA LEU A 316 14.99 7.50 2.79
C LEU A 316 14.18 7.14 4.03
N LEU A 317 12.92 6.80 3.86
CA LEU A 317 12.13 6.06 4.84
C LEU A 317 12.00 4.60 4.38
N LEU A 318 12.47 3.68 5.22
CA LEU A 318 12.40 2.24 4.99
C LEU A 318 11.34 1.63 5.91
N ILE A 319 10.27 1.07 5.35
CA ILE A 319 9.25 0.38 6.11
C ILE A 319 9.49 -1.12 5.95
N THR A 320 9.79 -1.80 7.04
CA THR A 320 10.26 -3.19 7.00
C THR A 320 9.64 -4.03 8.10
N SER A 321 9.65 -5.34 7.93
CA SER A 321 9.16 -6.29 8.93
C SER A 321 10.17 -7.41 9.18
N ILE A 322 10.34 -7.79 10.45
CA ILE A 322 11.12 -8.99 10.82
C ILE A 322 10.43 -10.30 10.42
N LYS A 323 9.12 -10.24 10.14
CA LYS A 323 8.31 -11.37 9.66
C LYS A 323 8.00 -11.30 8.17
N ASP A 324 8.82 -10.57 7.40
CA ASP A 324 8.65 -10.51 5.94
C ASP A 324 8.81 -11.93 5.36
N GLU A 325 7.71 -12.45 4.80
CA GLU A 325 7.63 -13.83 4.29
C GLU A 325 8.04 -13.96 2.82
N ILE A 326 8.39 -12.84 2.16
CA ILE A 326 8.80 -12.84 0.75
C ILE A 326 10.31 -12.75 0.61
N TRP A 327 10.93 -11.81 1.33
CA TRP A 327 12.39 -11.66 1.43
C TRP A 327 12.77 -11.00 2.76
N ASP A 328 14.04 -11.05 3.12
CA ASP A 328 14.53 -10.41 4.34
C ASP A 328 14.65 -8.90 4.17
N SER A 329 13.50 -8.20 4.20
CA SER A 329 13.45 -6.74 4.09
C SER A 329 14.10 -6.03 5.29
N TYR A 330 14.18 -6.69 6.45
CA TYR A 330 14.82 -6.12 7.63
C TYR A 330 16.34 -6.01 7.43
N SER A 331 17.01 -7.11 7.10
CA SER A 331 18.46 -7.10 6.84
C SER A 331 18.80 -6.21 5.64
N ALA A 332 17.97 -6.22 4.58
CA ALA A 332 18.11 -5.29 3.47
C ALA A 332 18.03 -3.83 3.91
N SER A 333 17.10 -3.48 4.79
CA SER A 333 16.97 -2.12 5.33
C SER A 333 18.19 -1.71 6.14
N ILE A 334 18.75 -2.58 6.97
CA ILE A 334 20.01 -2.30 7.71
C ILE A 334 21.17 -2.04 6.74
N ASN A 335 21.29 -2.85 5.69
CA ASN A 335 22.32 -2.64 4.66
C ASN A 335 22.15 -1.29 3.93
N ILE A 336 20.91 -0.93 3.58
CA ILE A 336 20.60 0.36 2.95
C ILE A 336 20.94 1.51 3.89
N MET A 337 20.56 1.43 5.18
CA MET A 337 20.91 2.43 6.19
C MET A 337 22.42 2.64 6.32
N THR A 338 23.18 1.57 6.22
CA THR A 338 24.63 1.60 6.39
C THR A 338 25.33 2.18 5.17
N LYS A 339 24.89 1.82 3.95
CA LYS A 339 25.61 2.12 2.70
C LYS A 339 25.16 3.42 2.01
N ALA A 340 23.89 3.79 2.10
CA ALA A 340 23.38 4.98 1.43
C ALA A 340 24.04 6.25 1.96
N LYS A 341 24.45 7.15 1.06
CA LYS A 341 25.00 8.47 1.39
C LYS A 341 23.94 9.52 1.67
N SER A 342 22.69 9.12 1.75
CA SER A 342 21.61 10.01 2.17
C SER A 342 21.93 10.68 3.51
N TYR A 343 21.65 11.99 3.60
CA TYR A 343 21.84 12.76 4.83
C TYR A 343 20.78 12.48 5.90
N GLU A 344 19.66 11.88 5.51
CA GLU A 344 18.57 11.51 6.42
C GLU A 344 18.01 10.15 6.05
N LYS A 345 17.98 9.24 7.02
CA LYS A 345 17.49 7.87 6.84
C LYS A 345 16.73 7.42 8.08
N SER A 346 15.57 6.80 7.89
CA SER A 346 14.76 6.26 8.99
C SER A 346 14.20 4.89 8.67
N ILE A 347 14.00 4.08 9.69
CA ILE A 347 13.36 2.76 9.60
C ILE A 347 12.09 2.76 10.44
N VAL A 348 10.97 2.33 9.85
CA VAL A 348 9.79 1.86 10.56
C VAL A 348 9.85 0.34 10.60
N LEU A 349 10.19 -0.20 11.77
CA LEU A 349 10.27 -1.63 11.99
C LEU A 349 8.94 -2.17 12.49
N THR A 350 8.36 -3.11 11.77
CA THR A 350 7.19 -3.87 12.19
C THR A 350 7.59 -5.31 12.56
N THR A 351 6.84 -5.90 13.45
CA THR A 351 7.14 -7.25 13.98
C THR A 351 6.05 -8.28 13.68
N GLU A 352 4.84 -7.81 13.35
CA GLU A 352 3.68 -8.67 13.08
C GLU A 352 3.16 -8.53 11.64
N LEU A 353 3.42 -7.37 11.01
CA LEU A 353 2.92 -7.05 9.68
C LEU A 353 3.76 -7.68 8.61
N GLY A 354 4.18 -8.68 8.30
CA GLY A 354 4.93 -9.28 7.18
C GLY A 354 5.18 -8.33 5.99
N HIS A 355 5.21 -8.90 4.81
CA HIS A 355 5.55 -8.17 3.57
C HIS A 355 4.51 -7.13 3.13
N MET A 356 3.26 -7.26 3.58
CA MET A 356 2.13 -6.49 3.01
C MET A 356 1.74 -5.30 3.88
N ASN A 357 2.74 -4.61 4.41
CA ASN A 357 2.55 -3.42 5.23
C ASN A 357 2.11 -2.22 4.40
N THR A 358 0.95 -1.61 4.69
CA THR A 358 0.42 -0.50 3.90
C THR A 358 -0.43 0.50 4.71
N ILE A 359 -1.65 0.79 4.23
CA ILE A 359 -2.52 1.88 4.67
C ILE A 359 -3.23 1.52 5.97
N SER A 360 -3.38 2.51 6.86
CA SER A 360 -4.18 2.43 8.09
C SER A 360 -5.63 2.03 7.85
N TYR A 361 -6.23 1.33 8.81
CA TYR A 361 -7.67 1.04 8.87
C TYR A 361 -8.21 0.20 7.71
N LEU A 362 -7.35 -0.48 6.96
CA LEU A 362 -7.74 -1.45 5.94
C LEU A 362 -7.46 -2.87 6.42
N PRO A 363 -8.35 -3.82 6.12
CA PRO A 363 -8.12 -5.22 6.47
C PRO A 363 -6.95 -5.78 5.65
N ASN A 364 -6.21 -6.70 6.28
CA ASN A 364 -5.16 -7.44 5.61
C ASN A 364 -5.47 -8.93 5.57
N PRO A 365 -6.11 -9.45 4.51
CA PRO A 365 -6.57 -10.83 4.44
C PRO A 365 -5.45 -11.87 4.45
N ARG A 366 -4.20 -11.46 4.20
CA ARG A 366 -3.04 -12.37 4.24
C ARG A 366 -2.64 -12.74 5.65
N TYR A 367 -2.96 -11.88 6.66
CA TYR A 367 -2.56 -12.06 8.06
C TYR A 367 -3.71 -12.33 9.03
N ASN A 368 -4.92 -12.56 8.52
CA ASN A 368 -6.10 -12.88 9.36
C ASN A 368 -5.92 -14.10 10.29
N LYS A 369 -4.87 -14.88 10.09
CA LYS A 369 -4.53 -16.02 10.99
C LYS A 369 -3.87 -15.58 12.30
N TYR A 370 -3.30 -14.38 12.36
CA TYR A 370 -2.55 -13.85 13.50
C TYR A 370 -3.27 -12.63 14.06
N LYS A 371 -4.37 -12.87 14.79
CA LYS A 371 -5.20 -11.81 15.39
C LYS A 371 -4.49 -11.15 16.59
N THR A 372 -3.49 -10.34 16.34
CA THR A 372 -2.92 -9.48 17.37
C THR A 372 -3.27 -8.04 17.06
N ASP A 373 -3.68 -7.25 18.07
CA ASP A 373 -3.95 -5.82 17.93
C ASP A 373 -2.75 -5.05 17.37
N LYS A 374 -1.56 -5.62 17.56
CA LYS A 374 -0.31 -5.06 17.12
C LYS A 374 -0.22 -4.89 15.60
N ILE A 375 -0.81 -5.79 14.79
CA ILE A 375 -0.83 -5.68 13.32
C ILE A 375 -1.47 -4.37 12.88
N TYR A 376 -2.57 -4.00 13.50
CA TYR A 376 -3.31 -2.78 13.13
C TYR A 376 -2.60 -1.52 13.58
N TYR A 377 -2.03 -1.54 14.78
CA TYR A 377 -1.18 -0.45 15.26
C TYR A 377 0.04 -0.25 14.35
N GLU A 378 0.71 -1.30 13.94
CA GLU A 378 1.85 -1.26 13.04
C GLU A 378 1.46 -0.75 11.64
N ALA A 379 0.27 -1.08 11.14
CA ALA A 379 -0.25 -0.52 9.87
C ALA A 379 -0.48 0.99 9.97
N VAL A 380 -1.07 1.45 11.08
CA VAL A 380 -1.24 2.89 11.35
C VAL A 380 0.11 3.58 11.42
N LEU A 381 1.05 3.04 12.20
CA LEU A 381 2.40 3.58 12.35
C LEU A 381 3.11 3.72 11.00
N SER A 382 3.02 2.71 10.14
CA SER A 382 3.63 2.72 8.81
C SER A 382 3.06 3.81 7.92
N TRP A 383 1.74 3.97 7.92
CA TRP A 383 1.09 4.97 7.07
C TRP A 383 1.30 6.38 7.58
N GLU A 384 1.20 6.62 8.89
CA GLU A 384 1.46 7.93 9.51
C GLU A 384 2.92 8.38 9.28
N ASN A 385 3.89 7.47 9.39
CA ASN A 385 5.28 7.79 9.06
C ASN A 385 5.47 8.07 7.56
N THR A 386 4.79 7.34 6.68
CA THR A 386 4.79 7.62 5.23
C THR A 386 4.31 9.05 4.95
N LEU A 387 3.17 9.45 5.51
CA LEU A 387 2.62 10.79 5.34
C LEU A 387 3.53 11.86 5.93
N SER A 388 4.00 11.66 7.16
CA SER A 388 4.91 12.59 7.85
C SER A 388 6.20 12.78 7.07
N TRP A 389 6.76 11.71 6.49
CA TRP A 389 7.97 11.78 5.67
C TRP A 389 7.78 12.68 4.46
N PHE A 390 6.74 12.44 3.68
CA PHE A 390 6.47 13.28 2.51
C PHE A 390 6.12 14.72 2.88
N ILE A 391 5.38 14.96 3.95
CA ILE A 391 5.08 16.32 4.43
C ILE A 391 6.38 17.05 4.80
N ASN A 392 7.25 16.41 5.57
CA ASN A 392 8.50 17.02 6.04
C ASN A 392 9.45 17.38 4.90
N TYR A 393 9.64 16.47 3.92
CA TYR A 393 10.63 16.66 2.86
C TYR A 393 10.10 17.32 1.59
N LEU A 394 8.80 17.42 1.42
CA LEU A 394 8.20 18.00 0.21
C LEU A 394 7.42 19.28 0.49
N LYS A 395 6.89 19.51 1.72
CA LYS A 395 6.09 20.69 2.02
C LYS A 395 6.78 21.68 2.94
N ASN A 396 7.49 21.19 3.96
CA ASN A 396 8.05 22.03 5.04
C ASN A 396 9.48 22.55 4.75
N ILE A 397 9.97 22.38 3.51
CA ILE A 397 11.30 22.88 3.09
C ILE A 397 11.15 24.07 2.14
#